data_1b1886ff40ef93d58dab0ececf360fd6
#
_entry.id   1b1886ff40ef93d58dab0ececf360fd6
#
_cell.length_a   1.000
_cell.length_b   1.000
_cell.length_c   1.000
_cell.angle_alpha   90.00
_cell.angle_beta   90.00
_cell.angle_gamma   90.00
#
_symmetry.space_group_name_H-M   'P 1'
#
loop_
_entity.id
_entity.type
_entity.pdbx_description
1 polymer ?
#
loop_
_entity_poly.entity_id
_entity_poly.type
_entity_poly.pdbx_seq_one_letter_code
_entity_poly.pdbx_strand_id
1 'polypeptide(L)'
;MATIEDFDKLDIRVGRVVSVEDFPEARKPAWKLEVDFGEEIGRKRTSAQIKNYTREELEGRLVIGVVNFPPRQIGPVMSEVLVLGVPDEGGRVVLLKPSSDVPLGGRMF
;
A
#
# COMPACT_ATOMS: atom_id res chain seq x y z
N MET A 1 16.36 -19.25 6.83
CA MET A 1 16.62 -17.88 7.24
C MET A 1 16.75 -16.96 6.02
N ALA A 2 16.21 -15.75 6.10
CA ALA A 2 16.33 -14.81 4.99
C ALA A 2 17.73 -14.21 4.93
N THR A 3 18.15 -13.82 3.74
CA THR A 3 19.43 -13.16 3.47
C THR A 3 19.18 -11.76 2.91
N ILE A 4 20.23 -10.96 2.83
CA ILE A 4 20.11 -9.63 2.21
C ILE A 4 19.70 -9.74 0.73
N GLU A 5 20.14 -10.79 0.04
CA GLU A 5 19.73 -11.04 -1.35
C GLU A 5 18.23 -11.29 -1.46
N ASP A 6 17.63 -11.93 -0.46
CA ASP A 6 16.17 -12.13 -0.43
C ASP A 6 15.45 -10.79 -0.31
N PHE A 7 15.96 -9.88 0.53
CA PHE A 7 15.40 -8.53 0.65
C PHE A 7 15.54 -7.76 -0.68
N ASP A 8 16.67 -7.90 -1.35
CA ASP A 8 16.94 -7.19 -2.60
C ASP A 8 16.02 -7.62 -3.75
N LYS A 9 15.39 -8.78 -3.65
CA LYS A 9 14.40 -9.25 -4.62
C LYS A 9 13.10 -8.45 -4.56
N LEU A 10 12.80 -7.86 -3.41
CA LEU A 10 11.60 -7.06 -3.23
C LEU A 10 11.89 -5.63 -3.65
N ASP A 11 10.97 -5.04 -4.40
CA ASP A 11 11.04 -3.62 -4.73
C ASP A 11 10.01 -2.90 -3.85
N ILE A 12 10.51 -2.28 -2.78
CA ILE A 12 9.67 -1.62 -1.78
C ILE A 12 9.88 -0.12 -1.91
N ARG A 13 8.79 0.60 -2.15
CA ARG A 13 8.83 2.03 -2.45
C ARG A 13 7.90 2.82 -1.57
N VAL A 14 8.20 4.11 -1.40
CA VAL A 14 7.28 5.04 -0.77
C VAL A 14 6.34 5.62 -1.82
N GLY A 15 5.05 5.70 -1.48
CA GLY A 15 4.03 6.30 -2.33
C GLY A 15 3.07 7.16 -1.53
N ARG A 16 2.22 7.88 -2.24
CA ARG A 16 1.17 8.71 -1.64
C ARG A 16 -0.18 8.22 -2.10
N VAL A 17 -1.10 8.03 -1.17
CA VAL A 17 -2.48 7.69 -1.48
C VAL A 17 -3.14 8.89 -2.14
N VAL A 18 -3.60 8.72 -3.38
CA VAL A 18 -4.22 9.81 -4.16
C VAL A 18 -5.70 9.61 -4.37
N SER A 19 -6.22 8.39 -4.16
CA SER A 19 -7.66 8.10 -4.29
C SER A 19 -8.05 7.02 -3.30
N VAL A 20 -9.21 7.20 -2.67
CA VAL A 20 -9.79 6.25 -1.71
C VAL A 20 -11.25 6.09 -2.05
N GLU A 21 -11.65 4.88 -2.39
CA GLU A 21 -13.03 4.56 -2.74
C GLU A 21 -13.52 3.35 -1.95
N ASP A 22 -14.82 3.31 -1.68
CA ASP A 22 -15.44 2.15 -1.05
C ASP A 22 -15.33 0.94 -1.97
N PHE A 23 -15.30 -0.25 -1.35
CA PHE A 23 -15.24 -1.51 -2.09
C PHE A 23 -16.37 -2.43 -1.64
N PRO A 24 -17.62 -2.12 -2.04
CA PRO A 24 -18.78 -2.89 -1.55
C PRO A 24 -18.79 -4.35 -2.00
N GLU A 25 -18.12 -4.68 -3.12
CA GLU A 25 -18.06 -6.05 -3.63
C GLU A 25 -17.07 -6.94 -2.88
N ALA A 26 -16.23 -6.38 -2.02
CA ALA A 26 -15.28 -7.16 -1.24
C ALA A 26 -16.00 -8.01 -0.20
N ARG A 27 -15.47 -9.22 0.05
CA ARG A 27 -16.04 -10.11 1.08
C ARG A 27 -15.94 -9.52 2.48
N LYS A 28 -14.82 -8.84 2.75
CA LYS A 28 -14.59 -8.14 4.01
C LYS A 28 -14.50 -6.64 3.73
N PRO A 29 -14.94 -5.80 4.67
CA PRO A 29 -14.87 -4.35 4.45
C PRO A 29 -13.46 -3.91 4.07
N ALA A 30 -13.35 -3.17 2.97
CA ALA A 30 -12.08 -2.75 2.42
C ALA A 30 -12.23 -1.41 1.69
N TRP A 31 -11.10 -0.71 1.51
CA TRP A 31 -10.99 0.46 0.66
C TRP A 31 -10.29 0.06 -0.65
N LYS A 32 -10.73 0.65 -1.76
CA LYS A 32 -9.95 0.66 -3.01
C LYS A 32 -9.05 1.88 -2.97
N LEU A 33 -7.76 1.66 -3.20
CA LEU A 33 -6.77 2.72 -3.15
C LEU A 33 -6.08 2.86 -4.49
N GLU A 34 -5.76 4.10 -4.84
CA GLU A 34 -4.77 4.41 -5.88
C GLU A 34 -3.61 5.11 -5.21
N VAL A 35 -2.41 4.62 -5.44
CA VAL A 35 -1.18 5.12 -4.81
C VAL A 35 -0.22 5.58 -5.88
N ASP A 36 0.29 6.80 -5.72
CA ASP A 36 1.28 7.40 -6.63
C ASP A 36 2.68 7.12 -6.08
N PHE A 37 3.47 6.37 -6.85
CA PHE A 37 4.85 6.03 -6.50
C PHE A 37 5.87 6.85 -7.31
N GLY A 38 5.45 7.98 -7.86
CA GLY A 38 6.34 8.85 -8.63
C GLY A 38 6.43 8.44 -10.11
N GLU A 39 7.21 9.21 -10.87
CA GLU A 39 7.24 9.05 -12.33
C GLU A 39 7.77 7.70 -12.79
N GLU A 40 8.76 7.14 -12.10
CA GLU A 40 9.38 5.88 -12.51
C GLU A 40 8.42 4.70 -12.37
N ILE A 41 7.76 4.58 -11.23
CA ILE A 41 6.85 3.46 -10.94
C ILE A 41 5.43 3.77 -11.39
N GLY A 42 5.00 5.03 -11.25
CA GLY A 42 3.66 5.46 -11.60
C GLY A 42 2.63 5.15 -10.53
N ARG A 43 1.36 5.22 -10.93
CA ARG A 43 0.23 4.96 -10.04
C ARG A 43 -0.13 3.48 -10.08
N LYS A 44 -0.43 2.93 -8.89
CA LYS A 44 -0.82 1.54 -8.71
C LYS A 44 -2.13 1.49 -7.95
N ARG A 45 -2.97 0.52 -8.31
CA ARG A 45 -4.24 0.27 -7.62
C ARG A 45 -4.10 -0.93 -6.71
N THR A 46 -4.85 -0.89 -5.61
CA THR A 46 -4.93 -2.02 -4.70
C THR A 46 -6.23 -1.93 -3.89
N SER A 47 -6.52 -2.99 -3.15
CA SER A 47 -7.53 -2.95 -2.12
C SER A 47 -6.87 -3.32 -0.79
N ALA A 48 -7.39 -2.78 0.30
CA ALA A 48 -6.83 -3.03 1.61
C ALA A 48 -7.93 -3.07 2.67
N GLN A 49 -7.86 -4.06 3.56
CA GLN A 49 -8.82 -4.22 4.66
C GLN A 49 -8.42 -3.32 5.82
N ILE A 50 -8.51 -2.02 5.61
CA ILE A 50 -8.07 -0.99 6.55
C ILE A 50 -9.20 0.00 6.88
N LYS A 51 -10.41 -0.51 7.05
CA LYS A 51 -11.58 0.31 7.40
C LYS A 51 -11.50 0.95 8.79
N ASN A 52 -10.50 0.59 9.58
CA ASN A 52 -10.16 1.33 10.80
C ASN A 52 -9.59 2.73 10.50
N TYR A 53 -9.20 3.00 9.25
CA TYR A 53 -8.89 4.35 8.79
C TYR A 53 -10.09 4.94 8.08
N THR A 54 -10.31 6.25 8.26
CA THR A 54 -11.30 6.97 7.47
C THR A 54 -10.70 7.35 6.12
N ARG A 55 -11.55 7.72 5.17
CA ARG A 55 -11.10 8.23 3.87
C ARG A 55 -10.15 9.43 4.05
N GLU A 56 -10.52 10.35 4.94
CA GLU A 56 -9.75 11.57 5.19
C GLU A 56 -8.38 11.28 5.78
N GLU A 57 -8.27 10.24 6.60
CA GLU A 57 -6.98 9.82 7.16
C GLU A 57 -6.07 9.19 6.10
N LEU A 58 -6.64 8.60 5.07
CA LEU A 58 -5.89 7.92 4.02
C LEU A 58 -5.50 8.84 2.86
N GLU A 59 -6.39 9.77 2.48
CA GLU A 59 -6.11 10.68 1.36
C GLU A 59 -4.89 11.56 1.66
N GLY A 60 -3.92 11.51 0.75
CA GLY A 60 -2.68 12.27 0.88
C GLY A 60 -1.63 11.64 1.79
N ARG A 61 -1.93 10.49 2.40
CA ARG A 61 -1.02 9.83 3.32
C ARG A 61 0.12 9.14 2.57
N LEU A 62 1.34 9.27 3.09
CA LEU A 62 2.46 8.46 2.62
C LEU A 62 2.30 7.03 3.12
N VAL A 63 2.63 6.09 2.25
CA VAL A 63 2.61 4.65 2.55
C VAL A 63 3.85 3.99 2.00
N ILE A 64 4.10 2.77 2.45
CA ILE A 64 5.20 1.94 1.96
C ILE A 64 4.56 0.72 1.29
N GLY A 65 4.99 0.41 0.07
CA GLY A 65 4.41 -0.71 -0.67
C GLY A 65 5.42 -1.50 -1.46
N VAL A 66 5.13 -2.80 -1.62
CA VAL A 66 5.88 -3.69 -2.50
C VAL A 66 5.27 -3.59 -3.88
N VAL A 67 6.06 -3.16 -4.87
CA VAL A 67 5.55 -2.82 -6.21
C VAL A 67 5.88 -3.87 -7.27
N ASN A 68 6.62 -4.91 -6.92
CA ASN A 68 7.06 -5.91 -7.91
C ASN A 68 6.49 -7.31 -7.69
N PHE A 69 5.39 -7.45 -6.96
CA PHE A 69 4.64 -8.70 -6.97
C PHE A 69 3.77 -8.78 -8.23
N PRO A 70 3.51 -9.98 -8.76
CA PRO A 70 2.54 -10.12 -9.85
C PRO A 70 1.18 -9.55 -9.43
N PRO A 71 0.47 -8.84 -10.31
CA PRO A 71 -0.86 -8.34 -10.00
C PRO A 71 -1.80 -9.48 -9.62
N ARG A 72 -2.69 -9.22 -8.66
CA ARG A 72 -3.62 -10.21 -8.13
C ARG A 72 -5.06 -9.72 -8.28
N GLN A 73 -5.91 -10.56 -8.87
CA GLN A 73 -7.33 -10.25 -9.02
C GLN A 73 -8.05 -10.42 -7.68
N ILE A 74 -8.72 -9.36 -7.23
CA ILE A 74 -9.55 -9.38 -6.02
C ILE A 74 -10.91 -8.84 -6.41
N GLY A 75 -11.87 -9.75 -6.69
CA GLY A 75 -13.16 -9.36 -7.26
C GLY A 75 -12.95 -8.58 -8.56
N PRO A 76 -13.56 -7.41 -8.72
CA PRO A 76 -13.39 -6.58 -9.92
C PRO A 76 -12.10 -5.74 -9.90
N VAL A 77 -11.29 -5.83 -8.84
CA VAL A 77 -10.10 -4.99 -8.68
C VAL A 77 -8.84 -5.80 -8.89
N MET A 78 -7.93 -5.27 -9.71
CA MET A 78 -6.60 -5.82 -9.86
C MET A 78 -5.67 -5.14 -8.83
N SER A 79 -5.19 -5.93 -7.87
CA SER A 79 -4.23 -5.44 -6.87
C SER A 79 -2.83 -5.49 -7.45
N GLU A 80 -2.20 -4.31 -7.57
CA GLU A 80 -0.89 -4.14 -8.21
C GLU A 80 0.22 -3.83 -7.23
N VAL A 81 -0.12 -3.64 -5.96
CA VAL A 81 0.85 -3.27 -4.92
C VAL A 81 0.37 -3.82 -3.59
N LEU A 82 1.32 -4.23 -2.74
CA LEU A 82 1.04 -4.61 -1.36
C LEU A 82 1.46 -3.46 -0.45
N VAL A 83 0.48 -2.75 0.12
CA VAL A 83 0.75 -1.70 1.10
C VAL A 83 1.03 -2.35 2.44
N LEU A 84 2.12 -1.94 3.08
CA LEU A 84 2.64 -2.59 4.28
C LEU A 84 2.11 -1.96 5.56
N GLY A 85 1.89 -2.81 6.55
CA GLY A 85 1.47 -2.39 7.88
C GLY A 85 1.83 -3.44 8.92
N VAL A 86 1.61 -3.08 10.18
CA VAL A 86 1.81 -3.97 11.32
C VAL A 86 0.54 -3.98 12.17
N PRO A 87 0.29 -5.04 12.93
CA PRO A 87 -0.90 -5.07 13.79
C PRO A 87 -0.69 -4.24 15.06
N ASP A 88 -1.75 -3.58 15.52
CA ASP A 88 -1.77 -3.01 16.88
C ASP A 88 -2.17 -4.12 17.88
N GLU A 89 -2.36 -3.75 19.14
CA GLU A 89 -2.72 -4.71 20.19
C GLU A 89 -4.04 -5.44 19.89
N GLY A 90 -4.97 -4.78 19.22
CA GLY A 90 -6.26 -5.36 18.82
C GLY A 90 -6.25 -6.08 17.48
N GLY A 91 -5.10 -6.14 16.81
CA GLY A 91 -4.96 -6.78 15.51
C GLY A 91 -5.36 -5.90 14.34
N ARG A 92 -5.66 -4.62 14.56
CA ARG A 92 -5.97 -3.68 13.47
C ARG A 92 -4.68 -3.25 12.78
N VAL A 93 -4.75 -3.04 11.48
CA VAL A 93 -3.58 -2.65 10.70
C VAL A 93 -3.17 -1.22 11.02
N VAL A 94 -1.89 -1.04 11.33
CA VAL A 94 -1.24 0.27 11.43
C VAL A 94 -0.29 0.38 10.24
N LEU A 95 -0.56 1.34 9.34
CA LEU A 95 0.21 1.49 8.12
C LEU A 95 1.60 2.07 8.39
N LEU A 96 2.58 1.56 7.67
CA LEU A 96 3.94 2.10 7.72
C LEU A 96 4.01 3.37 6.90
N LYS A 97 4.81 4.33 7.37
CA LYS A 97 5.16 5.52 6.60
C LYS A 97 6.52 6.05 7.05
N PRO A 98 7.21 6.82 6.22
CA PRO A 98 8.42 7.51 6.68
C PRO A 98 8.07 8.51 7.78
N SER A 99 9.01 8.76 8.69
CA SER A 99 8.81 9.71 9.79
C SER A 99 8.82 11.18 9.34
N SER A 100 9.21 11.44 8.10
CA SER A 100 9.18 12.78 7.50
C SER A 100 8.82 12.65 6.03
N ASP A 101 8.47 13.78 5.41
CA ASP A 101 8.17 13.81 3.98
C ASP A 101 9.44 13.50 3.18
N VAL A 102 9.28 12.64 2.18
CA VAL A 102 10.36 12.24 1.28
C VAL A 102 9.80 12.20 -0.14
N PRO A 103 10.67 12.25 -1.17
CA PRO A 103 10.21 12.12 -2.55
C PRO A 103 9.52 10.78 -2.80
N LEU A 104 8.47 10.78 -3.63
CA LEU A 104 7.78 9.58 -4.01
C LEU A 104 8.67 8.68 -4.86
N GLY A 105 8.54 7.38 -4.69
CA GLY A 105 9.30 6.40 -5.43
C GLY A 105 10.64 6.03 -4.82
N GLY A 106 10.99 6.60 -3.68
CA GLY A 106 12.21 6.21 -2.97
C GLY A 106 12.18 4.74 -2.61
N ARG A 107 13.25 4.02 -2.94
CA ARG A 107 13.34 2.59 -2.66
C ARG A 107 13.85 2.34 -1.25
N MET A 108 13.17 1.46 -0.54
CA MET A 108 13.56 1.04 0.80
C MET A 108 14.86 0.23 0.76
N PHE A 109 15.71 0.45 1.71
CA PHE A 109 16.99 -0.25 1.81
C PHE A 109 17.36 -0.56 3.26
#